data_bbff1cb887bc83facd748d3a0dedfcdb
#
_entry.id   bbff1cb887bc83facd748d3a0dedfcdb
#
_cell.length_a   1.000
_cell.length_b   1.000
_cell.length_c   1.000
_cell.angle_alpha   90.00
_cell.angle_beta   90.00
_cell.angle_gamma   90.00
#
_symmetry.space_group_name_H-M   'P 1'
#
loop_
_entity.id
_entity.type
_entity.pdbx_description
1 polymer ?
#
loop_
_entity_poly.entity_id
_entity_poly.type
_entity_poly.pdbx_seq_one_letter_code
_entity_poly.pdbx_strand_id
1 'polypeptide(L)' 'MKLLIVGLGSMGKRRARLAKGIDAAIRIAGVDSAPARREEALGLGLADAAYPDIPA' A
#
# COMPACT_ATOMS: atom_id res chain seq x y z
N MET A 1 10.63 7.89 -5.99
CA MET A 1 10.89 6.79 -5.04
C MET A 1 9.72 5.81 -5.04
N LYS A 2 10.01 4.54 -4.96
CA LYS A 2 9.00 3.48 -4.90
C LYS A 2 9.13 2.73 -3.58
N LEU A 3 7.99 2.35 -3.01
CA LEU A 3 7.94 1.61 -1.75
C LEU A 3 7.03 0.40 -1.90
N LEU A 4 7.48 -0.74 -1.45
CA LEU A 4 6.66 -1.96 -1.39
C LEU A 4 6.24 -2.19 0.06
N ILE A 5 4.94 -2.31 0.30
CA ILE A 5 4.40 -2.61 1.63
C ILE A 5 3.75 -3.98 1.58
N VAL A 6 4.24 -4.91 2.38
CA VAL A 6 3.67 -6.24 2.51
C VAL A 6 2.75 -6.25 3.72
N GLY A 7 1.47 -6.53 3.48
CA GLY A 7 0.44 -6.46 4.51
C GLY A 7 -0.25 -5.10 4.53
N LEU A 8 -1.52 -5.05 4.12
CA LEU A 8 -2.31 -3.83 4.02
C LEU A 8 -3.35 -3.70 5.15
N GLY A 9 -3.11 -4.36 6.27
CA GLY A 9 -3.87 -4.15 7.50
C GLY A 9 -3.55 -2.78 8.10
N SER A 10 -3.97 -2.56 9.36
CA SER A 10 -3.81 -1.25 10.00
C SER A 10 -2.36 -0.77 10.05
N MET A 11 -1.39 -1.67 10.28
CA MET A 11 0.03 -1.30 10.29
C MET A 11 0.54 -0.90 8.91
N GLY A 12 0.17 -1.64 7.88
CA GLY A 12 0.57 -1.32 6.52
C GLY A 12 -0.01 0.02 6.06
N LYS A 13 -1.28 0.26 6.34
CA LYS A 13 -1.94 1.53 6.02
C LYS A 13 -1.29 2.71 6.75
N ARG A 14 -0.92 2.50 8.02
CA ARG A 14 -0.23 3.52 8.81
C ARG A 14 1.12 3.88 8.19
N ARG A 15 1.88 2.88 7.76
CA ARG A 15 3.18 3.09 7.10
C ARG A 15 3.02 3.83 5.77
N ALA A 16 1.99 3.49 5.01
CA ALA A 16 1.69 4.18 3.75
C ALA A 16 1.38 5.66 3.99
N ARG A 17 0.57 5.97 5.00
CA ARG A 17 0.26 7.37 5.35
C ARG A 17 1.52 8.13 5.75
N LEU A 18 2.38 7.53 6.56
CA LEU A 18 3.63 8.17 6.98
C LEU A 18 4.53 8.43 5.79
N ALA A 19 4.67 7.46 4.88
CA ALA A 19 5.51 7.62 3.70
C ALA A 19 4.99 8.74 2.80
N LYS A 20 3.68 8.80 2.54
CA LYS A 20 3.10 9.86 1.72
C LYS A 20 3.12 11.23 2.40
N GLY A 21 3.16 11.26 3.72
CA GLY A 21 3.35 12.49 4.48
C GLY A 21 4.76 13.05 4.36
N ILE A 22 5.76 12.18 4.21
CA ILE A 22 7.16 12.57 4.01
C ILE A 22 7.41 12.97 2.55
N ASP A 23 6.85 12.22 1.61
CA ASP A 23 6.98 12.45 0.16
C ASP A 23 5.65 12.15 -0.52
N ALA A 24 4.88 13.18 -0.83
CA ALA A 24 3.57 13.03 -1.45
C ALA A 24 3.62 12.39 -2.84
N ALA A 25 4.77 12.43 -3.51
CA ALA A 25 4.97 11.84 -4.83
C ALA A 25 5.43 10.38 -4.79
N ILE A 26 5.61 9.80 -3.59
CA ILE A 26 6.06 8.42 -3.48
C ILE A 26 5.04 7.46 -4.10
N ARG A 27 5.54 6.46 -4.84
CA ARG A 27 4.69 5.40 -5.41
C ARG A 27 4.73 4.20 -4.48
N ILE A 28 3.56 3.75 -4.08
CA ILE A 28 3.42 2.63 -3.14
C ILE A 28 2.73 1.47 -3.83
N ALA A 29 3.41 0.31 -3.83
CA ALA A 29 2.80 -0.96 -4.20
C ALA A 29 2.50 -1.73 -2.92
N GLY A 30 1.26 -2.16 -2.75
CA GLY A 30 0.84 -2.93 -1.58
C GLY A 30 0.63 -4.39 -1.93
N VAL A 31 0.92 -5.27 -0.99
CA VAL A 31 0.71 -6.71 -1.13
C VAL A 31 -0.14 -7.21 0.03
N ASP A 32 -1.25 -7.84 -0.27
CA ASP A 32 -2.10 -8.49 0.72
C ASP A 32 -2.95 -9.55 0.04
N SER A 33 -3.04 -10.74 0.63
CA SER A 33 -3.86 -11.81 0.10
C SER A 33 -5.36 -11.53 0.20
N ALA A 34 -5.77 -10.65 1.11
CA ALA A 34 -7.18 -10.30 1.31
C ALA A 34 -7.65 -9.24 0.30
N PRO A 35 -8.61 -9.57 -0.60
CA PRO A 35 -9.09 -8.61 -1.59
C PRO A 35 -9.65 -7.32 -0.96
N ALA A 36 -10.36 -7.45 0.16
CA ALA A 36 -10.94 -6.29 0.85
C ALA A 36 -9.89 -5.29 1.30
N ARG A 37 -8.74 -5.78 1.77
CA ARG A 37 -7.63 -4.91 2.21
C ARG A 37 -6.97 -4.21 1.03
N ARG A 38 -6.82 -4.92 -0.11
CA ARG A 38 -6.30 -4.31 -1.33
C ARG A 38 -7.19 -3.18 -1.81
N GLU A 39 -8.50 -3.44 -1.89
CA GLU A 39 -9.48 -2.46 -2.33
C GLU A 39 -9.53 -1.25 -1.40
N GLU A 40 -9.46 -1.47 -0.10
CA GLU A 40 -9.47 -0.39 0.89
C GLU A 40 -8.24 0.51 0.73
N ALA A 41 -7.05 -0.08 0.61
CA ALA A 41 -5.83 0.70 0.45
C ALA A 41 -5.83 1.51 -0.84
N LEU A 42 -6.32 0.94 -1.94
CA LEU A 42 -6.47 1.65 -3.21
C LEU A 42 -7.49 2.78 -3.10
N GLY A 43 -8.65 2.49 -2.49
CA GLY A 43 -9.72 3.46 -2.34
C GLY A 43 -9.35 4.65 -1.45
N LEU A 44 -8.49 4.44 -0.46
CA LEU A 44 -8.00 5.48 0.42
C LEU A 44 -6.83 6.27 -0.17
N GLY A 45 -6.33 5.87 -1.34
CA GLY A 45 -5.18 6.50 -1.97
C GLY A 45 -3.86 6.19 -1.28
N LEU A 46 -3.82 5.16 -0.44
CA LEU A 46 -2.62 4.76 0.30
C LEU A 46 -1.70 3.86 -0.51
N ALA A 47 -2.25 3.17 -1.52
CA ALA A 47 -1.47 2.38 -2.46
C ALA A 47 -1.83 2.82 -3.88
N ASP A 48 -0.83 2.90 -4.73
CA ASP A 48 -1.00 3.21 -6.16
C ASP A 48 -1.30 1.95 -6.95
N ALA A 49 -0.86 0.81 -6.45
CA ALA A 49 -1.16 -0.51 -6.99
C ALA A 49 -1.21 -1.51 -5.83
N ALA A 50 -1.95 -2.60 -6.00
CA ALA A 50 -2.06 -3.64 -4.99
C ALA A 50 -2.10 -5.02 -5.65
N TYR A 51 -1.42 -5.99 -5.03
CA TYR A 51 -1.24 -7.34 -5.57
C TYR A 51 -1.56 -8.38 -4.50
N PRO A 52 -2.04 -9.58 -4.90
CA PRO A 52 -2.35 -10.66 -3.93
C PRO A 52 -1.09 -11.30 -3.34
N ASP A 53 0.02 -11.25 -4.07
CA ASP A 53 1.30 -11.79 -3.62
C ASP A 53 2.44 -10.95 -4.19
N ILE A 54 3.67 -11.24 -3.74
CA ILE A 54 4.84 -10.50 -4.20
C ILE A 54 5.09 -10.84 -5.68
N PRO A 55 5.17 -9.82 -6.56
CA PRO A 55 5.47 -10.07 -7.98
C PRO A 55 6.85 -10.72 -8.15
N ALA A 56 6.91 -11.70 -9.05
CA ALA A 56 8.14 -12.40 -9.35
C ALA A 56 9.08 -11.53 -10.19
#